data_26551443fb8431ab568c0242e134ff87
#
_entry.id   26551443fb8431ab568c0242e134ff87
#
_cell.length_a   1.000
_cell.length_b   1.000
_cell.length_c   1.000
_cell.angle_alpha   90.00
_cell.angle_beta   90.00
_cell.angle_gamma   90.00
#
_symmetry.space_group_name_H-M   'P 1'
#
loop_
_entity.id
_entity.type
_entity.pdbx_description
1 polymer ?
#
loop_
_entity_poly.entity_id
_entity_poly.type
_entity_poly.pdbx_seq_one_letter_code
_entity_poly.pdbx_strand_id
1 'polypeptide(L)'
;MEFIITSHGNIAIGFVDTLKMFFGDNLNCHVVTLGDAGIEEFRENIEKIVSQVKNQEVMVFADLIGGTPFNEFAKRSEVFQNGFQLLGGMNLGILIEAVNLRLQGKKSDDIIGNLRNMNTIACLADMQRHTNEEDEW
;
A
#
# COMPACT_ATOMS: atom_id res chain seq x y z
N MET A 1 -10.96 5.07 -6.78
CA MET A 1 -10.30 4.13 -5.84
C MET A 1 -9.48 4.90 -4.82
N GLU A 2 -9.75 4.68 -3.56
CA GLU A 2 -9.02 5.29 -2.47
C GLU A 2 -7.96 4.33 -1.94
N PHE A 3 -6.79 4.83 -1.61
CA PHE A 3 -5.75 4.06 -0.94
C PHE A 3 -5.71 4.43 0.54
N ILE A 4 -5.54 3.41 1.38
CA ILE A 4 -5.24 3.57 2.80
C ILE A 4 -3.89 2.92 3.06
N ILE A 5 -2.97 3.66 3.66
CA ILE A 5 -1.65 3.16 4.01
C ILE A 5 -1.54 3.12 5.53
N THR A 6 -1.28 1.94 6.07
CA THR A 6 -1.29 1.70 7.51
C THR A 6 -0.04 0.96 7.96
N SER A 7 0.45 1.28 9.14
CA SER A 7 1.69 0.71 9.64
C SER A 7 1.80 0.75 11.17
N HIS A 8 2.74 -0.03 11.67
CA HIS A 8 3.33 0.22 13.00
C HIS A 8 4.18 1.49 12.92
N GLY A 9 4.07 2.37 13.92
CA GLY A 9 4.83 3.60 13.93
C GLY A 9 4.61 4.48 12.71
N ASN A 10 5.55 5.33 12.41
CA ASN A 10 5.40 6.41 11.43
C ASN A 10 5.78 6.06 9.99
N ILE A 11 6.04 4.79 9.70
CA ILE A 11 6.53 4.43 8.36
C ILE A 11 5.50 4.74 7.26
N ALA A 12 4.21 4.56 7.54
CA ALA A 12 3.15 4.90 6.59
C ALA A 12 3.13 6.40 6.25
N ILE A 13 3.35 7.25 7.24
CA ILE A 13 3.45 8.70 7.05
C ILE A 13 4.61 9.03 6.13
N GLY A 14 5.78 8.44 6.37
CA GLY A 14 6.96 8.63 5.53
C GLY A 14 6.73 8.16 4.09
N PHE A 15 6.06 7.05 3.89
CA PHE A 15 5.71 6.57 2.54
C PHE A 15 4.84 7.57 1.79
N VAL A 16 3.81 8.10 2.44
CA VAL A 16 2.92 9.07 1.77
C VAL A 16 3.67 10.37 1.48
N ASP A 17 4.49 10.86 2.40
CA ASP A 17 5.31 12.04 2.16
C ASP A 17 6.22 11.85 0.94
N THR A 18 6.83 10.68 0.82
CA THR A 18 7.69 10.35 -0.32
C THR A 18 6.89 10.21 -1.61
N LEU A 19 5.72 9.57 -1.57
CA LEU A 19 4.84 9.46 -2.75
C LEU A 19 4.43 10.84 -3.28
N LYS A 20 4.21 11.80 -2.40
CA LYS A 20 3.91 13.19 -2.81
C LYS A 20 5.06 13.84 -3.57
N MET A 21 6.30 13.46 -3.27
CA MET A 21 7.45 13.93 -4.05
C MET A 21 7.40 13.44 -5.50
N PHE A 22 6.89 12.23 -5.75
CA PHE A 22 6.79 11.65 -7.09
C PHE A 22 5.53 12.09 -7.84
N PHE A 23 4.41 12.26 -7.15
CA PHE A 23 3.09 12.37 -7.78
C PHE A 23 2.32 13.64 -7.42
N GLY A 24 2.85 14.49 -6.53
CA GLY A 24 2.13 15.66 -6.05
C GLY A 24 1.16 15.35 -4.91
N ASP A 25 0.38 16.33 -4.51
CA ASP A 25 -0.42 16.27 -3.28
C ASP A 25 -1.77 15.55 -3.42
N ASN A 26 -2.26 15.37 -4.65
CA ASN A 26 -3.58 14.77 -4.90
C ASN A 26 -3.49 13.26 -5.10
N LEU A 27 -3.11 12.54 -4.04
CA LEU A 27 -2.88 11.09 -4.11
C LEU A 27 -4.10 10.25 -3.81
N ASN A 28 -5.19 10.81 -3.27
CA ASN A 28 -6.30 10.03 -2.73
C ASN A 28 -5.81 8.89 -1.82
N CYS A 29 -4.89 9.23 -0.92
CA CYS A 29 -4.31 8.33 0.06
C CYS A 29 -4.64 8.82 1.46
N HIS A 30 -5.03 7.88 2.31
CA HIS A 30 -5.26 8.11 3.73
C HIS A 30 -4.19 7.35 4.52
N VAL A 31 -3.83 7.88 5.67
CA VAL A 31 -2.81 7.27 6.53
C VAL A 31 -3.39 7.01 7.91
N VAL A 32 -3.14 5.84 8.43
CA VAL A 32 -3.40 5.54 9.84
C VAL A 32 -2.27 4.71 10.41
N THR A 33 -1.77 5.11 11.58
CA THR A 33 -0.61 4.48 12.18
C THR A 33 -0.91 3.98 13.60
N LEU A 34 -0.40 2.80 13.92
CA LEU A 34 -0.39 2.27 15.26
C LEU A 34 0.86 2.78 15.97
N GLY A 35 0.70 3.77 16.85
CA GLY A 35 1.77 4.41 17.56
C GLY A 35 1.72 4.18 19.07
N ASP A 36 2.45 5.00 19.79
CA ASP A 36 2.59 4.91 21.26
C ASP A 36 1.29 5.14 22.01
N ALA A 37 0.32 5.82 21.41
CA ALA A 37 -0.99 6.04 22.02
C ALA A 37 -1.85 4.76 22.08
N GLY A 38 -1.45 3.69 21.40
CA GLY A 38 -1.99 2.37 21.55
C GLY A 38 -3.12 2.00 20.60
N ILE A 39 -3.66 0.79 20.82
CA ILE A 39 -4.61 0.15 19.92
C ILE A 39 -5.97 0.86 19.88
N GLU A 40 -6.41 1.44 21.00
CA GLU A 40 -7.73 2.07 21.03
C GLU A 40 -7.77 3.32 20.15
N GLU A 41 -6.75 4.17 20.23
CA GLU A 41 -6.64 5.32 19.34
C GLU A 41 -6.52 4.92 17.90
N PHE A 42 -5.75 3.85 17.60
CA PHE A 42 -5.61 3.30 16.27
C PHE A 42 -6.98 2.90 15.71
N ARG A 43 -7.77 2.17 16.49
CA ARG A 43 -9.12 1.75 16.09
C ARG A 43 -10.05 2.94 15.84
N GLU A 44 -9.99 3.96 16.69
CA GLU A 44 -10.78 5.18 16.51
C GLU A 44 -10.40 5.89 15.20
N ASN A 45 -9.12 5.97 14.90
CA ASN A 45 -8.64 6.60 13.67
C ASN A 45 -9.03 5.79 12.43
N ILE A 46 -9.01 4.46 12.52
CA ILE A 46 -9.52 3.60 11.44
C ILE A 46 -10.99 3.91 11.18
N GLU A 47 -11.82 3.97 12.22
CA GLU A 47 -13.25 4.22 12.05
C GLU A 47 -13.52 5.58 11.38
N LYS A 48 -12.75 6.60 11.70
CA LYS A 48 -12.85 7.90 11.03
C LYS A 48 -12.58 7.81 9.53
N ILE A 49 -11.53 7.09 9.15
CA ILE A 49 -11.19 6.91 7.73
C ILE A 49 -12.24 6.07 7.03
N VAL A 50 -12.64 4.96 7.63
CA VAL A 50 -13.66 4.07 7.08
C VAL A 50 -14.96 4.83 6.79
N SER A 51 -15.41 5.67 7.73
CA SER A 51 -16.62 6.45 7.54
C SER A 51 -16.56 7.40 6.35
N GLN A 52 -15.35 7.85 5.97
CA GLN A 52 -15.16 8.74 4.82
C GLN A 52 -15.17 7.98 3.50
N VAL A 53 -14.66 6.74 3.46
CA VAL A 53 -14.35 6.04 2.20
C VAL A 53 -15.13 4.74 1.97
N LYS A 54 -15.95 4.31 2.92
CA LYS A 54 -16.64 3.00 2.85
C LYS A 54 -17.53 2.81 1.63
N ASN A 55 -17.99 3.89 1.00
CA ASN A 55 -18.81 3.86 -0.20
C ASN A 55 -18.00 3.91 -1.49
N GLN A 56 -16.69 3.93 -1.39
CA GLN A 56 -15.77 3.93 -2.53
C GLN A 56 -15.05 2.60 -2.61
N GLU A 57 -14.45 2.33 -3.77
CA GLU A 57 -13.51 1.21 -3.90
C GLU A 57 -12.24 1.56 -3.12
N VAL A 58 -11.78 0.65 -2.26
CA VAL A 58 -10.67 0.90 -1.34
C VAL A 58 -9.63 -0.19 -1.45
N MET A 59 -8.37 0.22 -1.49
CA MET A 59 -7.23 -0.67 -1.39
C MET A 59 -6.37 -0.24 -0.21
N VAL A 60 -6.14 -1.18 0.71
CA VAL A 60 -5.36 -0.95 1.92
C VAL A 60 -3.99 -1.61 1.79
N PHE A 61 -2.95 -0.86 2.11
CA PHE A 61 -1.58 -1.36 2.15
C PHE A 61 -1.09 -1.32 3.59
N ALA A 62 -0.72 -2.48 4.13
CA ALA A 62 -0.15 -2.61 5.46
C ALA A 62 1.34 -2.96 5.38
N ASP A 63 2.09 -2.56 6.39
CA ASP A 63 3.54 -2.82 6.45
C ASP A 63 3.87 -4.31 6.56
N LEU A 64 3.15 -5.04 7.40
CA LEU A 64 3.42 -6.45 7.66
C LEU A 64 2.18 -7.31 7.41
N ILE A 65 2.38 -8.45 6.79
CA ILE A 65 1.34 -9.46 6.60
C ILE A 65 0.98 -10.04 7.99
N GLY A 66 -0.29 -9.95 8.35
CA GLY A 66 -0.76 -10.53 9.62
C GLY A 66 -0.38 -9.75 10.88
N GLY A 67 0.23 -8.57 10.74
CA GLY A 67 0.45 -7.66 11.87
C GLY A 67 -0.85 -6.98 12.30
N THR A 68 -0.81 -6.26 13.42
CA THR A 68 -2.00 -5.59 13.97
C THR A 68 -2.67 -4.64 12.96
N PRO A 69 -1.96 -3.75 12.26
CA PRO A 69 -2.61 -2.91 11.25
C PRO A 69 -3.33 -3.71 10.16
N PHE A 70 -2.69 -4.75 9.63
CA PHE A 70 -3.31 -5.65 8.66
C PHE A 70 -4.58 -6.29 9.22
N ASN A 71 -4.49 -6.87 10.41
CA ASN A 71 -5.59 -7.61 11.02
C ASN A 71 -6.78 -6.72 11.37
N GLU A 72 -6.53 -5.50 11.81
CA GLU A 72 -7.61 -4.56 12.14
C GLU A 72 -8.40 -4.16 10.89
N PHE A 73 -7.75 -4.03 9.74
CA PHE A 73 -8.46 -3.79 8.48
C PHE A 73 -9.15 -5.05 7.96
N ALA A 74 -8.54 -6.22 8.13
CA ALA A 74 -9.17 -7.49 7.74
C ALA A 74 -10.51 -7.71 8.44
N LYS A 75 -10.62 -7.35 9.71
CA LYS A 75 -11.86 -7.44 10.48
C LYS A 75 -12.99 -6.57 9.93
N ARG A 76 -12.67 -5.56 9.13
CA ARG A 76 -13.61 -4.56 8.61
C ARG A 76 -13.92 -4.73 7.13
N SER A 77 -13.51 -5.84 6.54
CA SER A 77 -13.64 -6.06 5.09
C SER A 77 -15.08 -5.92 4.59
N GLU A 78 -16.06 -6.36 5.37
CA GLU A 78 -17.47 -6.33 4.98
C GLU A 78 -18.13 -4.95 5.02
N VAL A 79 -17.49 -3.96 5.65
CA VAL A 79 -18.01 -2.59 5.73
C VAL A 79 -17.93 -1.88 4.38
N PHE A 80 -16.97 -2.27 3.54
CA PHE A 80 -16.71 -1.62 2.25
C PHE A 80 -17.64 -2.19 1.18
N GLN A 81 -18.49 -1.33 0.64
CA GLN A 81 -19.60 -1.74 -0.23
C GLN A 81 -19.22 -1.85 -1.72
N ASN A 82 -18.18 -1.14 -2.16
CA ASN A 82 -17.81 -1.02 -3.57
C ASN A 82 -16.45 -1.62 -3.91
N GLY A 83 -15.98 -2.55 -3.09
CA GLY A 83 -14.73 -3.26 -3.31
C GLY A 83 -13.69 -2.94 -2.24
N PHE A 84 -13.05 -3.98 -1.75
CA PHE A 84 -12.03 -3.89 -0.72
C PHE A 84 -10.92 -4.89 -1.02
N GLN A 85 -9.69 -4.39 -1.01
CA GLN A 85 -8.50 -5.23 -1.10
C GLN A 85 -7.53 -4.83 -0.01
N LEU A 86 -6.90 -5.82 0.60
CA LEU A 86 -5.94 -5.62 1.67
C LEU A 86 -4.64 -6.34 1.31
N LEU A 87 -3.56 -5.58 1.20
CA LEU A 87 -2.23 -6.10 0.87
C LEU A 87 -1.30 -5.84 2.05
N GLY A 88 -0.54 -6.88 2.43
CA GLY A 88 0.51 -6.75 3.44
C GLY A 88 1.89 -6.83 2.81
N GLY A 89 2.89 -6.35 3.52
CA GLY A 89 4.26 -6.36 3.04
C GLY A 89 4.58 -5.22 2.09
N MET A 90 3.93 -4.08 2.24
CA MET A 90 4.18 -2.91 1.38
C MET A 90 5.63 -2.42 1.50
N ASN A 91 6.11 -1.85 0.40
CA ASN A 91 7.35 -1.10 0.35
C ASN A 91 7.20 0.04 -0.66
N LEU A 92 8.20 0.93 -0.71
CA LEU A 92 8.09 2.12 -1.56
C LEU A 92 7.90 1.76 -3.04
N GLY A 93 8.64 0.79 -3.55
CA GLY A 93 8.53 0.39 -4.96
C GLY A 93 7.12 -0.11 -5.31
N ILE A 94 6.53 -0.94 -4.44
CA ILE A 94 5.15 -1.42 -4.60
C ILE A 94 4.16 -0.25 -4.59
N LEU A 95 4.32 0.68 -3.65
CA LEU A 95 3.41 1.83 -3.55
C LEU A 95 3.52 2.75 -4.75
N ILE A 96 4.71 3.01 -5.27
CA ILE A 96 4.92 3.79 -6.49
C ILE A 96 4.19 3.13 -7.66
N GLU A 97 4.38 1.81 -7.85
CA GLU A 97 3.73 1.10 -8.94
C GLU A 97 2.21 1.09 -8.79
N ALA A 98 1.70 0.92 -7.57
CA ALA A 98 0.25 0.96 -7.33
C ALA A 98 -0.35 2.32 -7.72
N VAL A 99 0.31 3.43 -7.38
CA VAL A 99 -0.14 4.76 -7.78
C VAL A 99 -0.10 4.92 -9.29
N ASN A 100 1.00 4.49 -9.94
CA ASN A 100 1.12 4.53 -11.40
C ASN A 100 -0.02 3.78 -12.10
N LEU A 101 -0.30 2.56 -11.65
CA LEU A 101 -1.35 1.74 -12.25
C LEU A 101 -2.74 2.36 -12.03
N ARG A 102 -3.00 2.92 -10.86
CA ARG A 102 -4.24 3.64 -10.60
C ARG A 102 -4.39 4.85 -11.51
N LEU A 103 -3.32 5.61 -11.72
CA LEU A 103 -3.31 6.76 -12.64
C LEU A 103 -3.59 6.35 -14.08
N GLN A 104 -3.19 5.13 -14.47
CA GLN A 104 -3.48 4.56 -15.79
C GLN A 104 -4.92 4.04 -15.91
N GLY A 105 -5.71 4.12 -14.86
CA GLY A 105 -7.09 3.62 -14.85
C GLY A 105 -7.21 2.12 -14.73
N LYS A 106 -6.18 1.43 -14.25
CA LYS A 106 -6.22 -0.02 -14.06
C LYS A 106 -7.18 -0.39 -12.94
N LYS A 107 -7.84 -1.53 -13.09
CA LYS A 107 -8.75 -2.08 -12.08
C LYS A 107 -7.96 -2.74 -10.95
N SER A 108 -8.59 -2.89 -9.78
CA SER A 108 -7.94 -3.45 -8.60
C SER A 108 -7.32 -4.82 -8.84
N ASP A 109 -7.99 -5.70 -9.57
CA ASP A 109 -7.45 -7.04 -9.86
C ASP A 109 -6.17 -6.97 -10.71
N ASP A 110 -6.12 -6.06 -11.68
CA ASP A 110 -4.93 -5.84 -12.50
C ASP A 110 -3.79 -5.26 -11.68
N ILE A 111 -4.11 -4.30 -10.80
CA ILE A 111 -3.11 -3.72 -9.90
C ILE A 111 -2.50 -4.81 -9.02
N ILE A 112 -3.33 -5.61 -8.36
CA ILE A 112 -2.86 -6.68 -7.47
C ILE A 112 -2.01 -7.69 -8.25
N GLY A 113 -2.46 -8.10 -9.44
CA GLY A 113 -1.71 -9.03 -10.28
C GLY A 113 -0.32 -8.51 -10.63
N ASN A 114 -0.22 -7.23 -10.99
CA ASN A 114 1.07 -6.60 -11.27
C ASN A 114 1.96 -6.53 -10.03
N LEU A 115 1.40 -6.12 -8.89
CA LEU A 115 2.17 -6.00 -7.64
C LEU A 115 2.71 -7.35 -7.16
N ARG A 116 1.93 -8.42 -7.29
CA ARG A 116 2.38 -9.77 -6.93
C ARG A 116 3.57 -10.25 -7.73
N ASN A 117 3.69 -9.80 -8.98
CA ASN A 117 4.77 -10.21 -9.88
C ASN A 117 6.01 -9.34 -9.75
N MET A 118 5.98 -8.28 -8.95
CA MET A 118 7.14 -7.44 -8.74
C MET A 118 8.19 -8.15 -7.89
N ASN A 119 9.43 -8.06 -8.34
CA ASN A 119 10.58 -8.45 -7.53
C ASN A 119 11.14 -7.19 -6.89
N THR A 120 10.88 -7.03 -5.60
CA THR A 120 11.23 -5.81 -4.86
C THR A 120 12.58 -5.88 -4.17
N ILE A 121 13.25 -7.04 -4.26
CA ILE A 121 14.60 -7.24 -3.75
C ILE A 121 15.48 -7.63 -4.93
N ALA A 122 16.56 -6.89 -5.13
CA ALA A 122 17.55 -7.20 -6.17
C ALA A 122 18.94 -7.22 -5.57
N CYS A 123 19.71 -8.23 -5.95
CA CYS A 123 21.11 -8.33 -5.59
C CYS A 123 21.96 -7.76 -6.73
N LEU A 124 22.89 -6.86 -6.41
CA LEU A 124 23.76 -6.25 -7.43
C LEU A 124 24.53 -7.31 -8.22
N ALA A 125 25.01 -8.36 -7.56
CA ALA A 125 25.76 -9.42 -8.23
C ALA A 125 24.91 -10.13 -9.31
N ASP A 126 23.62 -10.37 -9.03
CA ASP A 126 22.70 -10.98 -9.99
C ASP A 126 22.43 -10.04 -11.17
N MET A 127 22.27 -8.77 -10.91
CA MET A 127 22.07 -7.75 -11.94
C MET A 127 23.30 -7.64 -12.86
N GLN A 128 24.49 -7.62 -12.29
CA GLN A 128 25.76 -7.57 -13.04
C GLN A 128 25.97 -8.83 -13.89
N ARG A 129 25.64 -9.99 -13.34
CA ARG A 129 25.71 -11.27 -14.05
C ARG A 129 24.78 -11.29 -15.25
N HIS A 130 23.56 -10.84 -15.08
CA HIS A 130 22.57 -10.76 -16.15
C HIS A 130 23.00 -9.80 -17.25
N THR A 131 23.54 -8.63 -16.90
CA THR A 131 24.09 -7.67 -17.86
C THR A 131 25.23 -8.26 -18.66
N ASN A 132 26.16 -9.00 -18.01
CA ASN A 132 27.26 -9.66 -18.69
C ASN A 132 26.78 -10.74 -19.65
N GLU A 133 25.75 -11.50 -19.32
CA GLU A 133 25.11 -12.49 -20.19
C GLU A 133 24.47 -11.82 -21.42
N GLU A 134 23.84 -10.68 -21.25
CA GLU A 134 23.29 -9.90 -22.36
C GLU A 134 24.39 -9.34 -23.27
N ASP A 135 25.52 -8.90 -22.71
CA ASP A 135 26.64 -8.37 -23.46
C ASP A 135 27.37 -9.44 -24.29
N GLU A 136 27.20 -10.71 -23.99
CA GLU A 136 27.76 -11.84 -24.75
C GLU A 136 27.01 -12.14 -26.05
N TRP A 137 25.88 -11.55 -26.25
CA TRP A 137 25.01 -11.73 -27.44
C TRP A 137 25.23 -10.62 -28.46
#